data_2190f301476edae1253f0eca7c15bc12
#
_entry.id   2190f301476edae1253f0eca7c15bc12
#
_cell.length_a   1.000
_cell.length_b   1.000
_cell.length_c   1.000
_cell.angle_alpha   90.00
_cell.angle_beta   90.00
_cell.angle_gamma   90.00
#
_symmetry.space_group_name_H-M   'P 1'
#
loop_
_entity.id
_entity.type
_entity.pdbx_description
1 polymer ?
#
loop_
_entity_poly.entity_id
_entity_poly.type
_entity_poly.pdbx_seq_one_letter_code
_entity_poly.pdbx_strand_id
1 'polypeptide(L)'
;MSSQKLFLFDFDGVIVDGMNEYWHSSLLAFEKFINSPKILIDQNLYKQVSNTFIEMRPWVKYGWEMLIIVHQIIKSENPLNNQNKINFLNKYHQNCQKVLLENSWVAEDLQKCLDKARKYQIDNDFDNWIRLHRPFYEVIVFIEKLKKEKIKTGIITTKGKIFAGKILEKLSVFPELVFGYESGTKVEIISELLREYEIIGFIEDRRNTLLDIKQNPVTSNIPCYLADWGYLKNIDRLNLPLEIKLLKLKSLENLLAI
;
A
#
# COMPACT_ATOMS: atom_id res chain seq x y z
N MET A 1 11.19 23.20 -25.07
CA MET A 1 11.63 21.79 -24.93
C MET A 1 10.41 20.99 -24.55
N SER A 2 10.10 19.88 -25.20
CA SER A 2 8.99 19.02 -24.76
C SER A 2 9.29 18.50 -23.34
N SER A 3 8.37 18.66 -22.40
CA SER A 3 8.54 18.12 -21.06
C SER A 3 8.68 16.59 -21.14
N GLN A 4 9.55 16.01 -20.31
CA GLN A 4 9.79 14.58 -20.31
C GLN A 4 8.58 13.85 -19.76
N LYS A 5 8.11 12.80 -20.46
CA LYS A 5 6.96 12.00 -20.04
C LYS A 5 7.32 11.14 -18.82
N LEU A 6 6.41 11.09 -17.85
CA LEU A 6 6.51 10.31 -16.62
C LEU A 6 5.22 9.52 -16.40
N PHE A 7 5.36 8.23 -16.11
CA PHE A 7 4.26 7.37 -15.69
C PHE A 7 4.45 6.98 -14.21
N LEU A 8 3.43 7.17 -13.39
CA LEU A 8 3.47 6.96 -11.95
C LEU A 8 2.72 5.69 -11.53
N PHE A 9 3.22 5.05 -10.49
CA PHE A 9 2.63 3.86 -9.89
C PHE A 9 2.60 4.00 -8.36
N ASP A 10 1.52 3.49 -7.74
CA ASP A 10 1.63 3.02 -6.37
C ASP A 10 2.43 1.71 -6.34
N PHE A 11 2.81 1.27 -5.16
CA PHE A 11 3.66 0.10 -4.98
C PHE A 11 2.87 -1.13 -4.52
N ASP A 12 2.32 -1.06 -3.31
CA ASP A 12 1.63 -2.19 -2.68
C ASP A 12 0.18 -2.32 -3.18
N GLY A 13 -0.16 -3.45 -3.77
CA GLY A 13 -1.44 -3.66 -4.45
C GLY A 13 -1.42 -3.24 -5.92
N VAL A 14 -0.33 -2.63 -6.40
CA VAL A 14 -0.13 -2.27 -7.80
C VAL A 14 1.03 -3.05 -8.42
N ILE A 15 2.24 -2.93 -7.88
CA ILE A 15 3.43 -3.63 -8.38
C ILE A 15 3.61 -4.97 -7.66
N VAL A 16 3.34 -5.01 -6.36
CA VAL A 16 3.45 -6.22 -5.53
C VAL A 16 2.21 -6.44 -4.67
N ASP A 17 1.85 -7.69 -4.46
CA ASP A 17 0.97 -8.12 -3.38
C ASP A 17 1.84 -8.40 -2.14
N GLY A 18 1.75 -7.52 -1.15
CA GLY A 18 2.50 -7.59 0.10
C GLY A 18 1.71 -8.20 1.26
N MET A 19 0.56 -8.85 1.02
CA MET A 19 -0.35 -9.30 2.09
C MET A 19 0.36 -10.18 3.13
N ASN A 20 1.19 -11.12 2.69
CA ASN A 20 1.95 -11.99 3.61
C ASN A 20 2.96 -11.17 4.44
N GLU A 21 3.68 -10.25 3.81
CA GLU A 21 4.62 -9.38 4.50
C GLU A 21 3.90 -8.51 5.52
N TYR A 22 2.79 -7.91 5.15
CA TYR A 22 2.01 -7.07 6.06
C TYR A 22 1.59 -7.84 7.31
N TRP A 23 1.07 -9.05 7.15
CA TRP A 23 0.65 -9.88 8.25
C TRP A 23 1.83 -10.24 9.18
N HIS A 24 2.91 -10.80 8.62
CA HIS A 24 4.08 -11.22 9.39
C HIS A 24 4.78 -10.05 10.09
N SER A 25 5.01 -8.95 9.37
CA SER A 25 5.66 -7.76 9.96
C SER A 25 4.79 -7.11 11.03
N SER A 26 3.46 -7.10 10.84
CA SER A 26 2.55 -6.52 11.83
C SER A 26 2.43 -7.37 13.08
N LEU A 27 2.42 -8.70 12.97
CA LEU A 27 2.47 -9.61 14.13
C LEU A 27 3.75 -9.38 14.93
N LEU A 28 4.91 -9.42 14.25
CA LEU A 28 6.21 -9.24 14.88
C LEU A 28 6.35 -7.85 15.54
N ALA A 29 5.85 -6.81 14.86
CA ALA A 29 5.87 -5.46 15.39
C ALA A 29 4.96 -5.33 16.61
N PHE A 30 3.76 -5.90 16.55
CA PHE A 30 2.80 -5.85 17.63
C PHE A 30 3.31 -6.59 18.88
N GLU A 31 3.85 -7.79 18.71
CA GLU A 31 4.46 -8.56 19.80
C GLU A 31 5.55 -7.78 20.53
N LYS A 32 6.44 -7.10 19.77
CA LYS A 32 7.50 -6.26 20.33
C LYS A 32 6.97 -4.97 20.95
N PHE A 33 5.90 -4.39 20.40
CA PHE A 33 5.32 -3.13 20.86
C PHE A 33 4.66 -3.27 22.23
N ILE A 34 3.83 -4.32 22.42
CA ILE A 34 3.11 -4.50 23.69
C ILE A 34 4.02 -4.94 24.86
N ASN A 35 5.21 -5.42 24.55
CA ASN A 35 6.22 -5.88 25.53
C ASN A 35 5.58 -6.70 26.67
N SER A 36 4.55 -7.49 26.36
CA SER A 36 3.77 -8.26 27.35
C SER A 36 4.09 -9.73 27.22
N PRO A 37 4.75 -10.34 28.22
CA PRO A 37 4.99 -11.79 28.26
C PRO A 37 3.71 -12.62 28.36
N LYS A 38 2.55 -11.97 28.54
CA LYS A 38 1.25 -12.64 28.66
C LYS A 38 0.48 -12.83 27.37
N ILE A 39 0.84 -12.11 26.31
CA ILE A 39 0.23 -12.32 24.98
C ILE A 39 1.23 -13.14 24.18
N LEU A 40 1.23 -14.44 24.40
CA LEU A 40 1.82 -15.39 23.48
C LEU A 40 0.95 -15.35 22.22
N ILE A 41 1.43 -14.68 21.19
CA ILE A 41 0.83 -14.80 19.86
C ILE A 41 0.95 -16.28 19.49
N ASP A 42 -0.19 -16.93 19.29
CA ASP A 42 -0.22 -18.33 18.86
C ASP A 42 0.67 -18.46 17.61
N GLN A 43 1.70 -19.31 17.67
CA GLN A 43 2.60 -19.55 16.55
C GLN A 43 1.86 -20.00 15.27
N ASN A 44 0.65 -20.56 15.41
CA ASN A 44 -0.19 -20.86 14.26
C ASN A 44 -0.62 -19.62 13.47
N LEU A 45 -0.72 -18.46 14.11
CA LEU A 45 -1.00 -17.18 13.42
C LEU A 45 0.11 -16.80 12.45
N TYR A 46 1.34 -17.23 12.67
CA TYR A 46 2.44 -16.97 11.73
C TYR A 46 2.41 -17.90 10.50
N LYS A 47 1.64 -18.99 10.52
CA LYS A 47 1.62 -19.96 9.40
C LYS A 47 0.76 -19.49 8.24
N GLN A 48 -0.28 -18.72 8.52
CA GLN A 48 -1.22 -18.27 7.50
C GLN A 48 -1.75 -16.88 7.81
N VAL A 49 -1.93 -16.05 6.77
CA VAL A 49 -2.56 -14.74 6.90
C VAL A 49 -4.00 -14.89 7.37
N SER A 50 -4.38 -14.15 8.41
CA SER A 50 -5.76 -14.14 8.91
C SER A 50 -6.73 -13.63 7.83
N ASN A 51 -7.81 -14.38 7.59
CA ASN A 51 -8.88 -13.94 6.68
C ASN A 51 -9.44 -12.58 7.09
N THR A 52 -9.60 -12.33 8.39
CA THR A 52 -10.04 -11.03 8.90
C THR A 52 -9.06 -9.91 8.52
N PHE A 53 -7.74 -10.16 8.59
CA PHE A 53 -6.74 -9.19 8.17
C PHE A 53 -6.85 -8.88 6.68
N ILE A 54 -6.99 -9.91 5.83
CA ILE A 54 -7.17 -9.77 4.37
C ILE A 54 -8.41 -8.93 4.07
N GLU A 55 -9.54 -9.24 4.71
CA GLU A 55 -10.81 -8.53 4.51
C GLU A 55 -10.75 -7.07 4.97
N MET A 56 -9.96 -6.75 6.02
CA MET A 56 -9.82 -5.40 6.55
C MET A 56 -8.76 -4.55 5.80
N ARG A 57 -7.82 -5.18 5.07
CA ARG A 57 -6.73 -4.49 4.36
C ARG A 57 -7.20 -3.34 3.44
N PRO A 58 -8.32 -3.42 2.70
CA PRO A 58 -8.80 -2.33 1.85
C PRO A 58 -9.10 -1.00 2.57
N TRP A 59 -9.26 -1.00 3.89
CA TRP A 59 -9.48 0.23 4.68
C TRP A 59 -8.18 0.87 5.16
N VAL A 60 -7.09 0.11 5.23
CA VAL A 60 -5.79 0.57 5.72
C VAL A 60 -5.23 1.66 4.81
N LYS A 61 -4.89 2.81 5.40
CA LYS A 61 -4.23 3.93 4.71
C LYS A 61 -2.74 3.99 5.05
N TYR A 62 -2.40 3.83 6.32
CA TYR A 62 -1.04 3.94 6.83
C TYR A 62 -0.59 2.62 7.46
N GLY A 63 0.72 2.34 7.42
CA GLY A 63 1.29 1.09 7.91
C GLY A 63 0.93 0.78 9.36
N TRP A 64 0.95 1.77 10.25
CA TRP A 64 0.63 1.61 11.66
C TRP A 64 -0.80 1.08 11.93
N GLU A 65 -1.75 1.34 11.04
CA GLU A 65 -3.13 0.85 11.17
C GLU A 65 -3.22 -0.68 11.11
N MET A 66 -2.24 -1.32 10.48
CA MET A 66 -2.16 -2.79 10.44
C MET A 66 -1.92 -3.39 11.83
N LEU A 67 -1.19 -2.69 12.71
CA LEU A 67 -1.00 -3.13 14.09
C LEU A 67 -2.32 -3.00 14.88
N ILE A 68 -3.13 -2.00 14.57
CA ILE A 68 -4.48 -1.88 15.16
C ILE A 68 -5.35 -3.08 14.75
N ILE A 69 -5.29 -3.49 13.48
CA ILE A 69 -6.05 -4.69 13.01
C ILE A 69 -5.55 -5.94 13.74
N VAL A 70 -4.23 -6.13 13.85
CA VAL A 70 -3.64 -7.26 14.62
C VAL A 70 -4.13 -7.23 16.06
N HIS A 71 -4.13 -6.06 16.71
CA HIS A 71 -4.67 -5.91 18.07
C HIS A 71 -6.14 -6.34 18.15
N GLN A 72 -6.99 -5.94 17.20
CA GLN A 72 -8.40 -6.32 17.20
C GLN A 72 -8.59 -7.84 16.98
N ILE A 73 -7.72 -8.48 16.19
CA ILE A 73 -7.78 -9.94 15.95
C ILE A 73 -7.34 -10.71 17.20
N ILE A 74 -6.28 -10.24 17.88
CA ILE A 74 -5.70 -10.96 19.04
C ILE A 74 -6.52 -10.73 20.31
N LYS A 75 -7.02 -9.49 20.54
CA LYS A 75 -7.79 -9.13 21.74
C LYS A 75 -9.15 -9.82 21.80
N SER A 76 -9.72 -10.19 20.68
CA SER A 76 -11.00 -10.89 20.65
C SER A 76 -10.79 -12.35 21.06
N GLU A 77 -11.19 -12.72 22.27
CA GLU A 77 -11.38 -14.13 22.70
C GLU A 77 -12.34 -14.90 21.78
N ASN A 78 -13.09 -14.17 20.96
CA ASN A 78 -13.78 -14.64 19.76
C ASN A 78 -13.19 -13.93 18.56
N PRO A 79 -12.84 -14.65 17.47
CA PRO A 79 -12.51 -14.02 16.20
C PRO A 79 -13.60 -12.98 15.92
N LEU A 80 -13.23 -11.74 15.58
CA LEU A 80 -14.16 -10.65 15.29
C LEU A 80 -15.37 -11.26 14.57
N ASN A 81 -16.45 -11.50 15.31
CA ASN A 81 -17.66 -11.99 14.68
C ASN A 81 -18.01 -10.99 13.57
N ASN A 82 -18.67 -11.45 12.54
CA ASN A 82 -18.93 -10.61 11.36
C ASN A 82 -19.54 -9.26 11.74
N GLN A 83 -20.35 -9.19 12.80
CA GLN A 83 -20.98 -7.95 13.25
C GLN A 83 -19.98 -6.96 13.87
N ASN A 84 -19.06 -7.42 14.70
CA ASN A 84 -18.03 -6.56 15.31
C ASN A 84 -17.06 -6.02 14.25
N LYS A 85 -16.68 -6.85 13.26
CA LYS A 85 -15.88 -6.45 12.11
C LYS A 85 -16.60 -5.38 11.30
N ILE A 86 -17.88 -5.59 10.93
CA ILE A 86 -18.69 -4.62 10.18
C ILE A 86 -18.77 -3.30 10.95
N ASN A 87 -19.06 -3.33 12.25
CA ASN A 87 -19.13 -2.14 13.09
C ASN A 87 -17.80 -1.39 13.13
N PHE A 88 -16.67 -2.10 13.23
CA PHE A 88 -15.34 -1.49 13.19
C PHE A 88 -15.07 -0.83 11.83
N LEU A 89 -15.38 -1.51 10.72
CA LEU A 89 -15.13 -1.02 9.38
C LEU A 89 -16.01 0.16 8.97
N ASN A 90 -17.26 0.24 9.45
CA ASN A 90 -18.18 1.34 9.15
C ASN A 90 -17.66 2.71 9.59
N LYS A 91 -16.85 2.76 10.66
CA LYS A 91 -16.22 3.98 11.19
C LYS A 91 -14.70 3.76 11.36
N TYR A 92 -14.07 3.13 10.39
CA TYR A 92 -12.72 2.60 10.49
C TYR A 92 -11.72 3.59 11.09
N HIS A 93 -11.59 4.80 10.53
CA HIS A 93 -10.63 5.80 11.04
C HIS A 93 -10.95 6.25 12.46
N GLN A 94 -12.22 6.48 12.77
CA GLN A 94 -12.63 6.86 14.13
C GLN A 94 -12.35 5.73 15.13
N ASN A 95 -12.58 4.49 14.74
CA ASN A 95 -12.30 3.33 15.58
C ASN A 95 -10.79 3.10 15.75
N CYS A 96 -9.97 3.34 14.74
CA CYS A 96 -8.50 3.33 14.89
C CYS A 96 -8.04 4.40 15.90
N GLN A 97 -8.55 5.64 15.80
CA GLN A 97 -8.23 6.70 16.75
C GLN A 97 -8.70 6.36 18.19
N LYS A 98 -9.89 5.77 18.31
CA LYS A 98 -10.40 5.31 19.60
C LYS A 98 -9.48 4.26 20.23
N VAL A 99 -9.00 3.28 19.46
CA VAL A 99 -8.04 2.27 19.95
C VAL A 99 -6.73 2.90 20.41
N LEU A 100 -6.20 3.89 19.69
CA LEU A 100 -5.02 4.64 20.11
C LEU A 100 -5.24 5.30 21.46
N LEU A 101 -6.36 6.02 21.63
CA LEU A 101 -6.69 6.73 22.87
C LEU A 101 -6.91 5.76 24.05
N GLU A 102 -7.68 4.68 23.87
CA GLU A 102 -7.97 3.69 24.92
C GLU A 102 -6.71 2.98 25.45
N ASN A 103 -5.68 2.87 24.62
CA ASN A 103 -4.43 2.20 25.00
C ASN A 103 -3.28 3.18 25.24
N SER A 104 -3.51 4.50 25.15
CA SER A 104 -2.47 5.53 25.26
C SER A 104 -1.33 5.32 24.23
N TRP A 105 -1.67 4.89 23.03
CA TRP A 105 -0.73 4.65 21.93
C TRP A 105 -0.63 5.86 21.02
N VAL A 106 0.55 5.99 20.40
CA VAL A 106 0.85 7.03 19.40
C VAL A 106 1.10 6.36 18.05
N ALA A 107 0.46 6.87 17.00
CA ALA A 107 0.55 6.30 15.65
C ALA A 107 1.99 6.21 15.13
N GLU A 108 2.80 7.22 15.40
CA GLU A 108 4.22 7.28 15.03
C GLU A 108 5.05 6.17 15.70
N ASP A 109 4.72 5.80 16.94
CA ASP A 109 5.45 4.74 17.65
C ASP A 109 5.06 3.36 17.11
N LEU A 110 3.79 3.15 16.73
CA LEU A 110 3.37 1.95 16.01
C LEU A 110 4.05 1.85 14.64
N GLN A 111 4.16 2.97 13.90
CA GLN A 111 4.88 2.99 12.61
C GLN A 111 6.36 2.66 12.80
N LYS A 112 7.03 3.27 13.78
CA LYS A 112 8.43 2.96 14.11
C LYS A 112 8.61 1.49 14.47
N CYS A 113 7.68 0.89 15.21
CA CYS A 113 7.72 -0.54 15.54
C CYS A 113 7.60 -1.42 14.29
N LEU A 114 6.70 -1.07 13.37
CA LEU A 114 6.56 -1.78 12.10
C LEU A 114 7.84 -1.71 11.26
N ASP A 115 8.43 -0.53 11.16
CA ASP A 115 9.67 -0.33 10.39
C ASP A 115 10.86 -1.05 11.03
N LYS A 116 10.94 -1.09 12.37
CA LYS A 116 11.93 -1.89 13.09
C LYS A 116 11.74 -3.39 12.86
N ALA A 117 10.50 -3.88 12.84
CA ALA A 117 10.20 -5.28 12.56
C ALA A 117 10.61 -5.67 11.13
N ARG A 118 10.34 -4.83 10.13
CA ARG A 118 10.80 -5.00 8.76
C ARG A 118 12.31 -5.02 8.66
N LYS A 119 12.96 -4.02 9.28
CA LYS A 119 14.43 -3.95 9.32
C LYS A 119 15.02 -5.21 9.94
N TYR A 120 14.48 -5.68 11.06
CA TYR A 120 14.91 -6.92 11.70
C TYR A 120 14.80 -8.13 10.76
N GLN A 121 13.69 -8.30 10.06
CA GLN A 121 13.50 -9.39 9.09
C GLN A 121 14.51 -9.28 7.94
N ILE A 122 14.73 -8.09 7.40
CA ILE A 122 15.71 -7.84 6.34
C ILE A 122 17.13 -8.17 6.78
N ASP A 123 17.51 -7.74 7.98
CA ASP A 123 18.87 -7.93 8.50
C ASP A 123 19.16 -9.41 8.87
N ASN A 124 18.12 -10.20 9.21
CA ASN A 124 18.30 -11.58 9.66
C ASN A 124 17.93 -12.63 8.60
N ASP A 125 16.96 -12.36 7.73
CA ASP A 125 16.52 -13.29 6.67
C ASP A 125 15.88 -12.54 5.50
N PHE A 126 16.71 -11.84 4.75
CA PHE A 126 16.30 -11.02 3.62
C PHE A 126 15.53 -11.81 2.56
N ASP A 127 16.01 -13.01 2.22
CA ASP A 127 15.39 -13.82 1.16
C ASP A 127 13.99 -14.31 1.58
N ASN A 128 13.78 -14.63 2.86
CA ASN A 128 12.47 -14.97 3.34
C ASN A 128 11.53 -13.75 3.34
N TRP A 129 12.02 -12.59 3.80
CA TRP A 129 11.23 -11.36 3.75
C TRP A 129 10.80 -11.01 2.32
N ILE A 130 11.68 -11.15 1.34
CA ILE A 130 11.35 -10.95 -0.09
C ILE A 130 10.27 -11.92 -0.56
N ARG A 131 10.36 -13.21 -0.20
CA ARG A 131 9.38 -14.24 -0.59
C ARG A 131 7.96 -13.97 -0.07
N LEU A 132 7.81 -13.11 0.93
CA LEU A 132 6.51 -12.68 1.41
C LEU A 132 5.80 -11.69 0.46
N HIS A 133 6.50 -11.21 -0.57
CA HIS A 133 5.95 -10.32 -1.59
C HIS A 133 5.74 -11.08 -2.89
N ARG A 134 4.54 -10.97 -3.47
CA ARG A 134 4.23 -11.56 -4.77
C ARG A 134 4.11 -10.45 -5.82
N PRO A 135 5.02 -10.39 -6.80
CA PRO A 135 4.95 -9.38 -7.85
C PRO A 135 3.79 -9.63 -8.82
N PHE A 136 3.18 -8.56 -9.31
CA PHE A 136 2.30 -8.58 -10.47
C PHE A 136 3.17 -8.44 -11.73
N TYR A 137 3.53 -9.57 -12.33
CA TYR A 137 4.49 -9.61 -13.44
C TYR A 137 4.05 -8.81 -14.66
N GLU A 138 2.75 -8.71 -14.93
CA GLU A 138 2.21 -7.89 -16.00
C GLU A 138 2.53 -6.40 -15.82
N VAL A 139 2.57 -5.93 -14.57
CA VAL A 139 2.98 -4.55 -14.25
C VAL A 139 4.46 -4.36 -14.48
N ILE A 140 5.29 -5.34 -14.10
CA ILE A 140 6.73 -5.30 -14.37
C ILE A 140 7.00 -5.24 -15.87
N VAL A 141 6.34 -6.09 -16.66
CA VAL A 141 6.42 -6.08 -18.13
C VAL A 141 5.98 -4.71 -18.70
N PHE A 142 4.93 -4.12 -18.13
CA PHE A 142 4.49 -2.79 -18.55
C PHE A 142 5.52 -1.70 -18.23
N ILE A 143 6.16 -1.73 -17.06
CA ILE A 143 7.25 -0.80 -16.69
C ILE A 143 8.42 -0.93 -17.69
N GLU A 144 8.81 -2.15 -18.07
CA GLU A 144 9.85 -2.38 -19.06
C GLU A 144 9.43 -1.87 -20.47
N LYS A 145 8.16 -1.98 -20.82
CA LYS A 145 7.64 -1.39 -22.08
C LYS A 145 7.74 0.13 -22.07
N LEU A 146 7.34 0.80 -20.97
CA LEU A 146 7.49 2.25 -20.80
C LEU A 146 8.94 2.69 -21.00
N LYS A 147 9.90 1.97 -20.43
CA LYS A 147 11.32 2.24 -20.57
C LYS A 147 11.80 2.14 -22.02
N LYS A 148 11.33 1.13 -22.77
CA LYS A 148 11.63 0.99 -24.21
C LYS A 148 11.09 2.19 -25.02
N GLU A 149 9.94 2.71 -24.64
CA GLU A 149 9.32 3.91 -25.23
C GLU A 149 9.93 5.24 -24.70
N LYS A 150 11.02 5.17 -23.92
CA LYS A 150 11.71 6.32 -23.31
C LYS A 150 10.81 7.15 -22.39
N ILE A 151 9.80 6.51 -21.79
CA ILE A 151 8.93 7.10 -20.78
C ILE A 151 9.53 6.78 -19.41
N LYS A 152 9.80 7.80 -18.61
CA LYS A 152 10.26 7.64 -17.22
C LYS A 152 9.20 7.04 -16.35
N THR A 153 9.62 6.35 -15.30
CA THR A 153 8.72 5.75 -14.32
C THR A 153 9.02 6.26 -12.92
N GLY A 154 7.97 6.47 -12.14
CA GLY A 154 8.06 6.90 -10.75
C GLY A 154 7.14 6.09 -9.85
N ILE A 155 7.61 5.80 -8.65
CA ILE A 155 6.86 5.11 -7.61
C ILE A 155 6.53 6.08 -6.49
N ILE A 156 5.25 6.13 -6.07
CA ILE A 156 4.81 6.94 -4.93
C ILE A 156 4.00 6.04 -4.01
N THR A 157 4.55 5.74 -2.83
CA THR A 157 3.97 4.74 -1.92
C THR A 157 3.87 5.24 -0.48
N THR A 158 2.94 4.64 0.29
CA THR A 158 2.87 4.79 1.75
C THR A 158 3.75 3.79 2.50
N LYS A 159 4.52 2.94 1.79
CA LYS A 159 5.63 2.15 2.36
C LYS A 159 6.88 3.04 2.44
N GLY A 160 7.76 2.80 3.41
CA GLY A 160 9.05 3.51 3.47
C GLY A 160 9.88 3.26 2.21
N LYS A 161 10.49 4.32 1.66
CA LYS A 161 11.31 4.28 0.42
C LYS A 161 12.35 3.17 0.44
N ILE A 162 13.04 2.99 1.58
CA ILE A 162 14.09 1.96 1.72
C ILE A 162 13.53 0.56 1.51
N PHE A 163 12.35 0.27 2.06
CA PHE A 163 11.73 -1.06 1.92
C PHE A 163 11.24 -1.32 0.49
N ALA A 164 10.56 -0.35 -0.11
CA ALA A 164 10.14 -0.43 -1.50
C ALA A 164 11.35 -0.60 -2.44
N GLY A 165 12.42 0.18 -2.23
CA GLY A 165 13.65 0.11 -3.01
C GLY A 165 14.31 -1.28 -2.99
N LYS A 166 14.41 -1.93 -1.82
CA LYS A 166 14.97 -3.29 -1.70
C LYS A 166 14.17 -4.34 -2.47
N ILE A 167 12.84 -4.21 -2.48
CA ILE A 167 11.96 -5.12 -3.24
C ILE A 167 12.12 -4.87 -4.74
N LEU A 168 12.11 -3.60 -5.17
CA LEU A 168 12.31 -3.22 -6.57
C LEU A 168 13.66 -3.72 -7.11
N GLU A 169 14.73 -3.55 -6.33
CA GLU A 169 16.07 -4.07 -6.67
C GLU A 169 16.05 -5.58 -6.87
N LYS A 170 15.44 -6.34 -5.95
CA LYS A 170 15.33 -7.80 -6.07
C LYS A 170 14.50 -8.24 -7.27
N LEU A 171 13.51 -7.44 -7.67
CA LEU A 171 12.70 -7.68 -8.88
C LEU A 171 13.36 -7.17 -10.17
N SER A 172 14.56 -6.59 -10.09
CA SER A 172 15.26 -5.95 -11.21
C SER A 172 14.45 -4.82 -11.86
N VAL A 173 13.62 -4.13 -11.08
CA VAL A 173 12.84 -2.97 -11.50
C VAL A 173 13.53 -1.71 -11.02
N PHE A 174 13.93 -0.84 -11.95
CA PHE A 174 14.71 0.37 -11.67
C PHE A 174 13.97 1.60 -12.18
N PRO A 175 12.96 2.12 -11.42
CA PRO A 175 12.30 3.37 -11.75
C PRO A 175 13.25 4.55 -11.52
N GLU A 176 13.04 5.66 -12.24
CA GLU A 176 13.84 6.88 -12.07
C GLU A 176 13.57 7.58 -10.73
N LEU A 177 12.36 7.44 -10.20
CA LEU A 177 11.94 8.12 -8.99
C LEU A 177 11.24 7.14 -8.03
N VAL A 178 11.59 7.22 -6.74
CA VAL A 178 10.91 6.47 -5.67
C VAL A 178 10.68 7.40 -4.48
N PHE A 179 9.40 7.56 -4.11
CA PHE A 179 8.95 8.35 -2.98
C PHE A 179 8.23 7.45 -1.97
N GLY A 180 8.70 7.40 -0.75
CA GLY A 180 8.04 6.73 0.37
C GLY A 180 7.14 7.67 1.18
N TYR A 181 6.52 7.17 2.25
CA TYR A 181 5.64 7.98 3.12
C TYR A 181 6.36 9.20 3.73
N GLU A 182 7.66 9.14 3.89
CA GLU A 182 8.51 10.21 4.40
C GLU A 182 8.63 11.42 3.46
N SER A 183 8.20 11.27 2.20
CA SER A 183 8.31 12.32 1.17
C SER A 183 7.10 13.25 1.13
N GLY A 184 6.06 12.99 1.91
CA GLY A 184 4.81 13.75 1.91
C GLY A 184 3.63 13.00 1.30
N THR A 185 2.54 13.71 1.05
CA THR A 185 1.34 13.14 0.44
C THR A 185 1.52 12.92 -1.07
N LYS A 186 0.78 11.97 -1.64
CA LYS A 186 0.84 11.72 -3.09
C LYS A 186 0.46 12.95 -3.92
N VAL A 187 -0.51 13.76 -3.45
CA VAL A 187 -0.92 14.99 -4.12
C VAL A 187 0.21 16.02 -4.13
N GLU A 188 0.91 16.21 -3.01
CA GLU A 188 2.05 17.13 -2.92
C GLU A 188 3.19 16.71 -3.85
N ILE A 189 3.59 15.42 -3.78
CA ILE A 189 4.66 14.87 -4.62
C ILE A 189 4.32 15.04 -6.11
N ILE A 190 3.10 14.69 -6.51
CA ILE A 190 2.64 14.80 -7.90
C ILE A 190 2.62 16.27 -8.34
N SER A 191 2.18 17.20 -7.47
CA SER A 191 2.16 18.63 -7.77
C SER A 191 3.57 19.20 -8.03
N GLU A 192 4.56 18.71 -7.32
CA GLU A 192 5.96 19.07 -7.55
C GLU A 192 6.50 18.48 -8.86
N LEU A 193 6.19 17.22 -9.14
CA LEU A 193 6.63 16.54 -10.36
C LEU A 193 6.07 17.17 -11.64
N LEU A 194 4.87 17.77 -11.60
CA LEU A 194 4.28 18.47 -12.74
C LEU A 194 5.08 19.72 -13.19
N ARG A 195 6.01 20.21 -12.36
CA ARG A 195 6.90 21.31 -12.75
C ARG A 195 7.98 20.89 -13.74
N GLU A 196 8.34 19.59 -13.75
CA GLU A 196 9.45 19.05 -14.53
C GLU A 196 9.00 18.05 -15.58
N TYR A 197 7.85 17.35 -15.34
CA TYR A 197 7.38 16.22 -16.13
C TYR A 197 5.97 16.44 -16.66
N GLU A 198 5.73 15.87 -17.85
CA GLU A 198 4.38 15.58 -18.34
C GLU A 198 3.94 14.23 -17.74
N ILE A 199 3.07 14.25 -16.72
CA ILE A 199 2.56 13.00 -16.11
C ILE A 199 1.46 12.45 -17.01
N ILE A 200 1.75 11.32 -17.66
CA ILE A 200 0.85 10.69 -18.65
C ILE A 200 0.00 9.57 -18.07
N GLY A 201 0.15 9.24 -16.78
CA GLY A 201 -0.67 8.27 -16.09
C GLY A 201 -0.24 8.02 -14.65
N PHE A 202 -1.21 7.65 -13.80
CA PHE A 202 -0.98 7.18 -12.45
C PHE A 202 -1.89 5.98 -12.14
N ILE A 203 -1.28 4.84 -11.80
CA ILE A 203 -1.97 3.62 -11.37
C ILE A 203 -1.91 3.52 -9.85
N GLU A 204 -3.07 3.34 -9.22
CA GLU A 204 -3.27 3.30 -7.78
C GLU A 204 -4.40 2.31 -7.45
N ASP A 205 -4.32 1.60 -6.33
CA ASP A 205 -5.37 0.68 -5.88
C ASP A 205 -6.34 1.30 -4.85
N ARG A 206 -6.12 2.55 -4.45
CA ARG A 206 -6.99 3.25 -3.49
C ARG A 206 -7.81 4.33 -4.20
N ARG A 207 -9.13 4.08 -4.32
CA ARG A 207 -10.07 5.04 -4.92
C ARG A 207 -9.96 6.43 -4.29
N ASN A 208 -9.87 6.53 -2.96
CA ASN A 208 -9.82 7.82 -2.28
C ASN A 208 -8.58 8.62 -2.66
N THR A 209 -7.43 7.98 -2.83
CA THR A 209 -6.21 8.64 -3.31
C THR A 209 -6.41 9.25 -4.69
N LEU A 210 -7.06 8.51 -5.61
CA LEU A 210 -7.36 9.02 -6.95
C LEU A 210 -8.38 10.17 -6.90
N LEU A 211 -9.36 10.10 -6.01
CA LEU A 211 -10.31 11.20 -5.79
C LEU A 211 -9.61 12.45 -5.26
N ASP A 212 -8.70 12.32 -4.31
CA ASP A 212 -7.91 13.45 -3.77
C ASP A 212 -7.11 14.13 -4.90
N ILE A 213 -6.50 13.33 -5.80
CA ILE A 213 -5.78 13.83 -6.98
C ILE A 213 -6.73 14.56 -7.94
N LYS A 214 -7.92 14.02 -8.19
CA LYS A 214 -8.90 14.62 -9.10
C LYS A 214 -9.55 15.88 -8.53
N GLN A 215 -9.66 16.00 -7.23
CA GLN A 215 -10.22 17.18 -6.56
C GLN A 215 -9.23 18.34 -6.44
N ASN A 216 -7.93 18.07 -6.54
CA ASN A 216 -6.91 19.13 -6.47
C ASN A 216 -6.76 19.80 -7.83
N PRO A 217 -6.89 21.14 -7.93
CA PRO A 217 -6.85 21.87 -9.22
C PRO A 217 -5.54 21.67 -10.01
N VAL A 218 -4.41 21.47 -9.33
CA VAL A 218 -3.09 21.31 -9.97
C VAL A 218 -2.96 19.92 -10.60
N THR A 219 -3.50 18.86 -9.94
CA THR A 219 -3.31 17.47 -10.34
C THR A 219 -4.52 16.86 -11.06
N SER A 220 -5.64 17.58 -11.15
CA SER A 220 -6.93 17.07 -11.68
C SER A 220 -6.86 16.54 -13.12
N ASN A 221 -5.97 17.06 -13.95
CA ASN A 221 -5.85 16.67 -15.37
C ASN A 221 -5.06 15.36 -15.59
N ILE A 222 -4.40 14.81 -14.56
CA ILE A 222 -3.59 13.61 -14.69
C ILE A 222 -4.49 12.39 -15.00
N PRO A 223 -4.17 11.58 -16.03
CA PRO A 223 -4.88 10.34 -16.28
C PRO A 223 -4.73 9.38 -15.08
N CYS A 224 -5.86 8.99 -14.47
CA CYS A 224 -5.91 8.17 -13.26
C CYS A 224 -6.53 6.80 -13.55
N TYR A 225 -5.88 5.76 -13.05
CA TYR A 225 -6.28 4.37 -13.23
C TYR A 225 -6.40 3.67 -11.88
N LEU A 226 -7.59 3.10 -11.61
CA LEU A 226 -7.83 2.27 -10.44
C LEU A 226 -7.47 0.83 -10.77
N ALA A 227 -6.48 0.26 -10.09
CA ALA A 227 -6.03 -1.11 -10.28
C ALA A 227 -7.06 -2.11 -9.74
N ASP A 228 -7.78 -2.83 -10.63
CA ASP A 228 -8.82 -3.79 -10.25
C ASP A 228 -8.28 -5.02 -9.50
N TRP A 229 -6.99 -5.28 -9.59
CA TRP A 229 -6.28 -6.39 -8.92
C TRP A 229 -5.75 -6.05 -7.52
N GLY A 230 -5.85 -4.79 -7.10
CA GLY A 230 -5.33 -4.32 -5.82
C GLY A 230 -6.27 -4.52 -4.63
N TYR A 231 -5.98 -3.84 -3.52
CA TYR A 231 -6.72 -3.97 -2.26
C TYR A 231 -7.98 -3.09 -2.25
N LEU A 232 -8.98 -3.48 -3.03
CA LEU A 232 -10.22 -2.74 -3.22
C LEU A 232 -11.36 -3.27 -2.36
N LYS A 233 -12.18 -2.37 -1.84
CA LYS A 233 -13.53 -2.70 -1.40
C LYS A 233 -14.43 -2.94 -2.63
N ASN A 234 -15.46 -3.77 -2.50
CA ASN A 234 -16.40 -3.99 -3.59
C ASN A 234 -17.02 -2.69 -4.09
N ILE A 235 -17.32 -1.76 -3.18
CA ILE A 235 -17.89 -0.45 -3.51
C ILE A 235 -16.92 0.45 -4.30
N ASP A 236 -15.61 0.25 -4.18
CA ASP A 236 -14.61 1.09 -4.87
C ASP A 236 -14.66 0.92 -6.40
N ARG A 237 -15.19 -0.21 -6.88
CA ARG A 237 -15.40 -0.50 -8.31
C ARG A 237 -16.67 0.12 -8.90
N LEU A 238 -17.59 0.54 -8.03
CA LEU A 238 -18.91 1.02 -8.45
C LEU A 238 -18.92 2.54 -8.56
N ASN A 239 -19.64 3.06 -9.55
CA ASN A 239 -19.86 4.50 -9.72
C ASN A 239 -18.55 5.31 -9.66
N LEU A 240 -17.53 4.86 -10.40
CA LEU A 240 -16.29 5.63 -10.55
C LEU A 240 -16.59 6.92 -11.33
N PRO A 241 -15.99 8.07 -10.92
CA PRO A 241 -15.99 9.26 -11.76
C PRO A 241 -15.43 8.96 -13.16
N LEU A 242 -15.93 9.64 -14.18
CA LEU A 242 -15.51 9.42 -15.58
C LEU A 242 -14.01 9.64 -15.80
N GLU A 243 -13.39 10.46 -14.96
CA GLU A 243 -11.97 10.81 -14.99
C GLU A 243 -11.06 9.71 -14.40
N ILE A 244 -11.65 8.68 -13.75
CA ILE A 244 -10.93 7.54 -13.18
C ILE A 244 -11.33 6.28 -13.92
N LYS A 245 -10.37 5.65 -14.60
CA LYS A 245 -10.63 4.42 -15.34
C LYS A 245 -10.32 3.19 -14.49
N LEU A 246 -11.26 2.24 -14.41
CA LEU A 246 -10.98 0.92 -13.83
C LEU A 246 -10.06 0.16 -14.78
N LEU A 247 -8.88 -0.20 -14.32
CA LEU A 247 -7.86 -0.88 -15.12
C LEU A 247 -7.75 -2.35 -14.70
N LYS A 248 -7.92 -3.25 -15.66
CA LYS A 248 -7.69 -4.69 -15.45
C LYS A 248 -6.24 -5.04 -15.79
N LEU A 249 -5.65 -5.96 -15.06
CA LEU A 249 -4.26 -6.37 -15.24
C LEU A 249 -3.94 -6.74 -16.70
N LYS A 250 -4.81 -7.55 -17.31
CA LYS A 250 -4.70 -7.94 -18.74
C LYS A 250 -4.83 -6.80 -19.77
N SER A 251 -5.26 -5.62 -19.33
CA SER A 251 -5.44 -4.46 -20.22
C SER A 251 -4.24 -3.51 -20.21
N LEU A 252 -3.21 -3.78 -19.40
CA LEU A 252 -1.99 -2.95 -19.32
C LEU A 252 -1.28 -2.85 -20.67
N GLU A 253 -1.23 -3.94 -21.44
CA GLU A 253 -0.55 -3.98 -22.74
C GLU A 253 -1.07 -2.93 -23.72
N ASN A 254 -2.35 -2.59 -23.61
CA ASN A 254 -3.04 -1.65 -24.49
C ASN A 254 -3.03 -0.20 -24.00
N LEU A 255 -2.49 0.06 -22.80
CA LEU A 255 -2.58 1.38 -22.18
C LEU A 255 -1.78 2.47 -22.92
N LEU A 256 -0.73 2.08 -23.65
CA LEU A 256 0.10 2.99 -24.47
C LEU A 256 -0.33 3.02 -25.95
N ALA A 257 -1.34 2.28 -26.36
CA ALA A 257 -1.81 2.25 -27.73
C ALA A 257 -2.84 3.36 -28.05
N ILE A 258 -2.86 4.43 -27.22
CA ILE A 258 -3.77 5.58 -27.39
C ILE A 258 -2.99 6.80 -27.86
#